data_c5b0415484cbb3d97049314e153028ce
#
_entry.id   c5b0415484cbb3d97049314e153028ce
#
_cell.length_a   1.000
_cell.length_b   1.000
_cell.length_c   1.000
_cell.angle_alpha   90.00
_cell.angle_beta   90.00
_cell.angle_gamma   90.00
#
_symmetry.space_group_name_H-M   'P 1'
#
loop_
_entity.id
_entity.type
_entity.pdbx_description
1 polymer ?
#
loop_
_entity_poly.entity_id
_entity_poly.type
_entity_poly.pdbx_seq_one_letter_code
_entity_poly.pdbx_strand_id
1 'polypeptide(L)'
;PATVAEIGGILIPAMIKNGYRKESAGGLVASAGAIGIIIPPSIAFIIFALVAGSQMNITINRLFMAGIIPGILVGIALYIAAIYVRKRDIKKGLYIPSEHEESLKATGKERWDAFVKALPGLMIPVIILGGIYTGFFTPTESAVVAVVYSLIVGLFIKPKGFFKQLFVIFREASLQTAVIMLIVSAASVFAYIVTTEQIAQTISDAILSFTDNKIIILLLVNIVLLIAGAFIDAISAYYIFVPILMPIMLMLDVDPTVFGIFMTINLAIGLFTPPVGLNLYVAAGYAKTNIMEISRGVLPFIIAAIIVLLLVTYIPAISTFLPDLLGVK
;
A
#
# COMPACT_ATOMS: atom_id res chain seq x y z
N PRO A 1 -6.10 0.89 5.12
CA PRO A 1 -6.88 1.43 6.25
C PRO A 1 -6.34 0.99 7.62
N ALA A 2 -5.94 -0.28 7.76
CA ALA A 2 -5.42 -0.80 9.02
C ALA A 2 -4.23 0.02 9.54
N THR A 3 -3.24 0.31 8.70
CA THR A 3 -2.08 1.14 9.05
C THR A 3 -2.51 2.53 9.54
N VAL A 4 -3.51 3.15 8.88
CA VAL A 4 -4.05 4.46 9.31
C VAL A 4 -4.77 4.34 10.64
N ALA A 5 -5.48 3.24 10.90
CA ALA A 5 -6.15 3.00 12.17
C ALA A 5 -5.16 2.86 13.34
N GLU A 6 -4.06 2.16 13.13
CA GLU A 6 -3.04 1.94 14.17
C GLU A 6 -2.22 3.19 14.47
N ILE A 7 -1.69 3.83 13.42
CA ILE A 7 -0.78 4.96 13.57
C ILE A 7 -1.54 6.28 13.71
N GLY A 8 -2.67 6.42 13.04
CA GLY A 8 -3.45 7.66 13.00
C GLY A 8 -3.98 8.08 14.37
N GLY A 9 -4.36 7.12 15.22
CA GLY A 9 -4.79 7.38 16.60
C GLY A 9 -3.71 8.07 17.45
N ILE A 10 -2.43 7.89 17.13
CA ILE A 10 -1.29 8.47 17.84
C ILE A 10 -0.80 9.74 17.12
N LEU A 11 -0.55 9.63 15.81
CA LEU A 11 0.12 10.70 15.05
C LEU A 11 -0.80 11.89 14.77
N ILE A 12 -2.06 11.68 14.39
CA ILE A 12 -2.97 12.79 14.04
C ILE A 12 -3.18 13.71 15.22
N PRO A 13 -3.56 13.23 16.43
CA PRO A 13 -3.70 14.10 17.61
C PRO A 13 -2.38 14.78 18.00
N ALA A 14 -1.24 14.07 17.90
CA ALA A 14 0.07 14.63 18.17
C ALA A 14 0.43 15.77 17.21
N MET A 15 0.18 15.60 15.91
CA MET A 15 0.40 16.65 14.90
C MET A 15 -0.50 17.86 15.12
N ILE A 16 -1.78 17.65 15.42
CA ILE A 16 -2.72 18.75 15.70
C ILE A 16 -2.28 19.51 16.95
N LYS A 17 -1.85 18.81 18.00
CA LYS A 17 -1.30 19.43 19.21
C LYS A 17 -0.02 20.25 18.92
N ASN A 18 0.76 19.84 17.92
CA ASN A 18 1.95 20.56 17.45
C ASN A 18 1.64 21.62 16.37
N GLY A 19 0.40 22.06 16.25
CA GLY A 19 -0.01 23.19 15.42
C GLY A 19 -0.35 22.87 13.97
N TYR A 20 -0.33 21.61 13.56
CA TYR A 20 -0.80 21.23 12.23
C TYR A 20 -2.32 21.35 12.12
N ARG A 21 -2.80 21.78 10.97
CA ARG A 21 -4.23 21.75 10.66
C ARG A 21 -4.73 20.32 10.63
N LYS A 22 -5.98 20.11 11.04
CA LYS A 22 -6.65 18.81 11.04
C LYS A 22 -6.63 18.16 9.66
N GLU A 23 -6.92 18.96 8.62
CA GLU A 23 -6.94 18.51 7.24
C GLU A 23 -5.55 18.08 6.73
N SER A 24 -4.51 18.86 7.08
CA SER A 24 -3.13 18.58 6.68
C SER A 24 -2.59 17.35 7.42
N ALA A 25 -2.86 17.22 8.72
CA ALA A 25 -2.45 16.07 9.53
C ALA A 25 -3.17 14.80 9.07
N GLY A 26 -4.49 14.86 8.89
CA GLY A 26 -5.28 13.73 8.41
C GLY A 26 -4.92 13.32 7.00
N GLY A 27 -4.74 14.27 6.08
CA GLY A 27 -4.33 14.01 4.70
C GLY A 27 -2.96 13.35 4.61
N LEU A 28 -1.97 13.82 5.41
CA LEU A 28 -0.64 13.19 5.45
C LEU A 28 -0.70 11.75 5.96
N VAL A 29 -1.40 11.52 7.08
CA VAL A 29 -1.46 10.17 7.66
C VAL A 29 -2.29 9.21 6.79
N ALA A 30 -3.36 9.69 6.15
CA ALA A 30 -4.13 8.89 5.20
C ALA A 30 -3.28 8.44 3.99
N SER A 31 -2.47 9.36 3.43
CA SER A 31 -1.58 9.05 2.32
C SER A 31 -0.39 8.17 2.74
N ALA A 32 0.23 8.45 3.90
CA ALA A 32 1.32 7.64 4.42
C ALA A 32 0.89 6.19 4.70
N GLY A 33 -0.33 5.98 5.20
CA GLY A 33 -0.88 4.64 5.43
C GLY A 33 -1.05 3.80 4.17
N ALA A 34 -1.12 4.43 2.99
CA ALA A 34 -1.18 3.71 1.72
C ALA A 34 0.17 3.11 1.30
N ILE A 35 1.30 3.64 1.81
CA ILE A 35 2.63 3.08 1.55
C ILE A 35 2.73 1.64 2.05
N GLY A 36 1.98 1.28 3.10
CA GLY A 36 1.99 -0.06 3.69
C GLY A 36 1.59 -1.20 2.74
N ILE A 37 0.92 -0.91 1.61
CA ILE A 37 0.63 -1.93 0.60
C ILE A 37 1.69 -1.96 -0.52
N ILE A 38 2.60 -0.98 -0.58
CA ILE A 38 3.65 -0.89 -1.60
C ILE A 38 4.97 -1.46 -1.07
N ILE A 39 5.32 -1.16 0.20
CA ILE A 39 6.58 -1.63 0.80
C ILE A 39 6.41 -3.07 1.30
N PRO A 40 7.32 -4.01 0.94
CA PRO A 40 7.26 -5.38 1.41
C PRO A 40 7.51 -5.53 2.93
N PRO A 41 6.94 -6.56 3.55
CA PRO A 41 6.06 -7.58 2.98
C PRO A 41 4.65 -7.03 2.68
N SER A 42 4.13 -7.27 1.47
CA SER A 42 2.87 -6.69 0.99
C SER A 42 1.88 -7.77 0.59
N ILE A 43 0.68 -7.74 1.20
CA ILE A 43 -0.43 -8.63 0.81
C ILE A 43 -0.85 -8.35 -0.64
N ALA A 44 -0.80 -7.09 -1.07
CA ALA A 44 -1.16 -6.69 -2.43
C ALA A 44 -0.30 -7.41 -3.48
N PHE A 45 1.01 -7.48 -3.28
CA PHE A 45 1.90 -8.21 -4.19
C PHE A 45 1.68 -9.71 -4.18
N ILE A 46 1.33 -10.29 -3.02
CA ILE A 46 0.98 -11.72 -2.93
C ILE A 46 -0.28 -12.00 -3.76
N ILE A 47 -1.32 -11.18 -3.60
CA ILE A 47 -2.57 -11.33 -4.37
C ILE A 47 -2.33 -11.10 -5.86
N PHE A 48 -1.56 -10.07 -6.24
CA PHE A 48 -1.21 -9.86 -7.63
C PHE A 48 -0.48 -11.07 -8.23
N ALA A 49 0.53 -11.61 -7.55
CA ALA A 49 1.25 -12.80 -7.99
C ALA A 49 0.33 -14.01 -8.16
N LEU A 50 -0.63 -14.19 -7.24
CA LEU A 50 -1.59 -15.28 -7.28
C LEU A 50 -2.51 -15.17 -8.51
N VAL A 51 -3.04 -13.97 -8.77
CA VAL A 51 -3.97 -13.72 -9.88
C VAL A 51 -3.25 -13.73 -11.22
N ALA A 52 -2.09 -13.10 -11.31
CA ALA A 52 -1.27 -13.04 -12.53
C ALA A 52 -0.55 -14.36 -12.83
N GLY A 53 -0.21 -15.15 -11.79
CA GLY A 53 0.53 -16.40 -11.92
C GLY A 53 -0.16 -17.47 -12.75
N SER A 54 -1.49 -17.38 -12.92
CA SER A 54 -2.24 -18.23 -13.86
C SER A 54 -1.93 -17.95 -15.34
N GLN A 55 -1.40 -16.78 -15.63
CA GLN A 55 -1.08 -16.31 -16.99
C GLN A 55 0.42 -16.16 -17.24
N MET A 56 1.23 -15.99 -16.18
CA MET A 56 2.67 -15.75 -16.26
C MET A 56 3.44 -16.23 -15.02
N ASN A 57 4.74 -16.55 -15.22
CA ASN A 57 5.65 -16.92 -14.14
C ASN A 57 6.14 -15.69 -13.37
N ILE A 58 5.28 -15.10 -12.55
CA ILE A 58 5.65 -14.02 -11.62
C ILE A 58 5.82 -14.59 -10.23
N THR A 59 6.96 -14.33 -9.60
CA THR A 59 7.23 -14.75 -8.24
C THR A 59 6.94 -13.63 -7.24
N ILE A 60 6.43 -13.99 -6.06
CA ILE A 60 6.22 -13.06 -4.94
C ILE A 60 7.55 -12.40 -4.55
N ASN A 61 8.63 -13.17 -4.58
CA ASN A 61 9.97 -12.69 -4.25
C ASN A 61 10.41 -11.55 -5.18
N ARG A 62 10.21 -11.71 -6.51
CA ARG A 62 10.52 -10.67 -7.51
C ARG A 62 9.69 -9.40 -7.27
N LEU A 63 8.40 -9.54 -7.01
CA LEU A 63 7.53 -8.40 -6.72
C LEU A 63 7.91 -7.68 -5.42
N PHE A 64 8.28 -8.42 -4.38
CA PHE A 64 8.73 -7.82 -3.13
C PHE A 64 10.00 -7.00 -3.35
N MET A 65 10.98 -7.52 -4.07
CA MET A 65 12.19 -6.75 -4.39
C MET A 65 11.88 -5.55 -5.28
N ALA A 66 11.03 -5.72 -6.28
CA ALA A 66 10.62 -4.65 -7.20
C ALA A 66 9.87 -3.50 -6.51
N GLY A 67 9.14 -3.77 -5.42
CA GLY A 67 8.38 -2.77 -4.67
C GLY A 67 9.21 -1.87 -3.77
N ILE A 68 10.46 -2.24 -3.43
CA ILE A 68 11.29 -1.49 -2.48
C ILE A 68 11.60 -0.08 -3.00
N ILE A 69 12.17 0.04 -4.19
CA ILE A 69 12.57 1.35 -4.75
C ILE A 69 11.34 2.23 -4.99
N PRO A 70 10.27 1.77 -5.66
CA PRO A 70 9.04 2.54 -5.81
C PRO A 70 8.44 2.97 -4.49
N GLY A 71 8.39 2.08 -3.48
CA GLY A 71 7.88 2.42 -2.14
C GLY A 71 8.66 3.53 -1.46
N ILE A 72 9.99 3.49 -1.55
CA ILE A 72 10.88 4.55 -1.04
C ILE A 72 10.63 5.87 -1.79
N LEU A 73 10.47 5.82 -3.12
CA LEU A 73 10.19 7.01 -3.94
C LEU A 73 8.85 7.65 -3.56
N VAL A 74 7.79 6.85 -3.34
CA VAL A 74 6.50 7.36 -2.84
C VAL A 74 6.70 8.00 -1.46
N GLY A 75 7.43 7.36 -0.55
CA GLY A 75 7.75 7.92 0.77
C GLY A 75 8.45 9.28 0.68
N ILE A 76 9.46 9.41 -0.17
CA ILE A 76 10.19 10.67 -0.40
C ILE A 76 9.25 11.73 -1.00
N ALA A 77 8.41 11.37 -1.98
CA ALA A 77 7.47 12.30 -2.60
C ALA A 77 6.44 12.82 -1.59
N LEU A 78 5.89 11.95 -0.73
CA LEU A 78 4.98 12.36 0.33
C LEU A 78 5.68 13.22 1.39
N TYR A 79 6.94 12.94 1.71
CA TYR A 79 7.73 13.78 2.61
C TYR A 79 7.95 15.19 2.04
N ILE A 80 8.28 15.31 0.76
CA ILE A 80 8.41 16.61 0.07
C ILE A 80 7.08 17.34 0.08
N ALA A 81 5.96 16.64 -0.23
CA ALA A 81 4.62 17.22 -0.14
C ALA A 81 4.28 17.70 1.26
N ALA A 82 4.68 16.96 2.31
CA ALA A 82 4.48 17.37 3.71
C ALA A 82 5.22 18.66 4.06
N ILE A 83 6.48 18.80 3.61
CA ILE A 83 7.27 20.04 3.79
C ILE A 83 6.57 21.21 3.06
N TYR A 84 6.11 20.99 1.83
CA TYR A 84 5.40 21.99 1.07
C TYR A 84 4.12 22.45 1.78
N VAL A 85 3.29 21.50 2.23
CA VAL A 85 2.04 21.78 2.95
C VAL A 85 2.32 22.56 4.22
N ARG A 86 3.31 22.12 5.04
CA ARG A 86 3.71 22.83 6.26
C ARG A 86 4.14 24.28 5.95
N LYS A 87 5.02 24.50 4.98
CA LYS A 87 5.48 25.84 4.60
C LYS A 87 4.32 26.71 4.12
N ARG A 88 3.41 26.15 3.32
CA ARG A 88 2.20 26.84 2.83
C ARG A 88 1.30 27.26 3.99
N ASP A 89 1.06 26.35 4.96
CA ASP A 89 0.18 26.61 6.09
C ASP A 89 0.79 27.64 7.05
N ILE A 90 2.11 27.63 7.25
CA ILE A 90 2.83 28.69 8.00
C ILE A 90 2.66 30.04 7.28
N LYS A 91 2.91 30.12 5.96
CA LYS A 91 2.80 31.38 5.19
C LYS A 91 1.38 31.96 5.23
N LYS A 92 0.36 31.11 5.36
CA LYS A 92 -1.06 31.53 5.45
C LYS A 92 -1.49 31.84 6.89
N GLY A 93 -0.63 31.73 7.90
CA GLY A 93 -0.96 31.92 9.31
C GLY A 93 -1.91 30.85 9.87
N LEU A 94 -1.97 29.68 9.20
CA LEU A 94 -2.85 28.57 9.57
C LEU A 94 -2.16 27.51 10.42
N TYR A 95 -0.84 27.59 10.56
CA TYR A 95 -0.02 26.78 11.45
C TYR A 95 0.22 27.57 12.74
N ILE A 96 -0.23 27.04 13.86
CA ILE A 96 -0.07 27.66 15.17
C ILE A 96 0.96 26.81 15.96
N PRO A 97 2.23 27.23 16.03
CA PRO A 97 3.23 26.50 16.82
C PRO A 97 2.75 26.36 18.25
N SER A 98 2.87 25.17 18.83
CA SER A 98 2.61 25.02 20.27
C SER A 98 3.76 25.68 21.05
N GLU A 99 3.42 26.40 22.11
CA GLU A 99 4.43 26.98 23.03
C GLU A 99 5.32 25.91 23.70
N HIS A 100 5.02 24.62 23.49
CA HIS A 100 5.68 23.47 24.11
C HIS A 100 6.59 22.69 23.14
N GLU A 101 6.99 23.26 22.00
CA GLU A 101 7.83 22.54 21.00
C GLU A 101 9.18 22.04 21.58
N GLU A 102 9.73 22.73 22.59
CA GLU A 102 10.98 22.31 23.25
C GLU A 102 10.80 21.15 24.24
N SER A 103 9.63 20.99 24.85
CA SER A 103 9.39 19.93 25.85
C SER A 103 9.12 18.55 25.26
N LEU A 104 8.96 18.43 23.93
CA LEU A 104 8.62 17.19 23.22
C LEU A 104 9.83 16.48 22.62
N LYS A 105 11.02 17.01 22.74
CA LYS A 105 12.24 16.35 22.25
C LYS A 105 12.67 15.25 23.21
N ALA A 106 12.37 14.00 22.81
CA ALA A 106 12.86 12.84 23.55
C ALA A 106 14.39 12.85 23.65
N THR A 107 14.91 12.54 24.83
CA THR A 107 16.35 12.39 25.07
C THR A 107 16.92 11.21 24.30
N GLY A 108 18.24 11.17 24.08
CA GLY A 108 18.91 10.05 23.42
C GLY A 108 18.64 8.71 24.13
N LYS A 109 18.57 8.72 25.46
CA LYS A 109 18.25 7.54 26.28
C LYS A 109 16.81 7.06 26.05
N GLU A 110 15.83 7.97 26.06
CA GLU A 110 14.43 7.63 25.81
C GLU A 110 14.23 7.05 24.41
N ARG A 111 14.94 7.58 23.39
CA ARG A 111 14.91 7.04 22.02
C ARG A 111 15.49 5.63 21.96
N TRP A 112 16.60 5.40 22.65
CA TRP A 112 17.22 4.08 22.72
C TRP A 112 16.33 3.06 23.43
N ASP A 113 15.76 3.44 24.58
CA ASP A 113 14.84 2.58 25.33
C ASP A 113 13.57 2.26 24.51
N ALA A 114 13.05 3.23 23.76
CA ALA A 114 11.92 3.01 22.85
C ALA A 114 12.29 2.06 21.71
N PHE A 115 13.49 2.22 21.11
CA PHE A 115 13.98 1.34 20.07
C PHE A 115 14.12 -0.12 20.57
N VAL A 116 14.73 -0.32 21.71
CA VAL A 116 14.88 -1.66 22.31
C VAL A 116 13.52 -2.30 22.61
N LYS A 117 12.56 -1.51 23.10
CA LYS A 117 11.18 -2.00 23.32
C LYS A 117 10.45 -2.34 22.03
N ALA A 118 10.75 -1.65 20.92
CA ALA A 118 10.16 -1.90 19.61
C ALA A 118 10.83 -3.08 18.87
N LEU A 119 12.05 -3.48 19.28
CA LEU A 119 12.86 -4.48 18.59
C LEU A 119 12.11 -5.80 18.32
N PRO A 120 11.35 -6.36 19.28
CA PRO A 120 10.60 -7.60 19.01
C PRO A 120 9.59 -7.44 17.86
N GLY A 121 8.93 -6.29 17.75
CA GLY A 121 8.03 -6.01 16.63
C GLY A 121 8.77 -5.78 15.30
N LEU A 122 9.91 -5.08 15.34
CA LEU A 122 10.75 -4.83 14.17
C LEU A 122 11.40 -6.10 13.61
N MET A 123 11.53 -7.15 14.41
CA MET A 123 12.03 -8.45 13.93
C MET A 123 11.06 -9.18 13.00
N ILE A 124 9.76 -8.89 13.04
CA ILE A 124 8.77 -9.58 12.19
C ILE A 124 9.06 -9.37 10.69
N PRO A 125 9.19 -8.14 10.18
CA PRO A 125 9.60 -7.92 8.79
C PRO A 125 10.96 -8.55 8.45
N VAL A 126 11.92 -8.52 9.38
CA VAL A 126 13.25 -9.11 9.17
C VAL A 126 13.14 -10.63 9.01
N ILE A 127 12.34 -11.30 9.82
CA ILE A 127 12.10 -12.75 9.74
C ILE A 127 11.46 -13.10 8.40
N ILE A 128 10.40 -12.38 8.01
CA ILE A 128 9.66 -12.66 6.78
C ILE A 128 10.57 -12.43 5.56
N LEU A 129 11.11 -11.23 5.41
CA LEU A 129 11.91 -10.86 4.25
C LEU A 129 13.25 -11.60 4.22
N GLY A 130 13.89 -11.76 5.39
CA GLY A 130 15.12 -12.52 5.50
C GLY A 130 14.93 -13.98 5.10
N GLY A 131 13.86 -14.63 5.56
CA GLY A 131 13.54 -16.00 5.19
C GLY A 131 13.28 -16.17 3.69
N ILE A 132 12.51 -15.24 3.09
CA ILE A 132 12.17 -15.26 1.67
C ILE A 132 13.39 -14.95 0.80
N TYR A 133 14.14 -13.87 1.09
CA TYR A 133 15.25 -13.43 0.24
C TYR A 133 16.48 -14.33 0.30
N THR A 134 16.69 -15.03 1.42
CA THR A 134 17.74 -16.04 1.52
C THR A 134 17.36 -17.36 0.87
N GLY A 135 16.09 -17.54 0.48
CA GLY A 135 15.57 -18.77 -0.10
C GLY A 135 15.38 -19.91 0.92
N PHE A 136 15.53 -19.65 2.22
CA PHE A 136 15.29 -20.65 3.26
C PHE A 136 13.80 -20.99 3.39
N PHE A 137 12.92 -20.03 3.18
CA PHE A 137 11.48 -20.18 3.32
C PHE A 137 10.73 -19.67 2.10
N THR A 138 9.67 -20.36 1.75
CA THR A 138 8.63 -19.82 0.89
C THR A 138 7.88 -18.68 1.60
N PRO A 139 7.16 -17.80 0.89
CA PRO A 139 6.34 -16.76 1.53
C PRO A 139 5.36 -17.30 2.56
N THR A 140 4.75 -18.46 2.29
CA THR A 140 3.82 -19.11 3.22
C THR A 140 4.52 -19.63 4.49
N GLU A 141 5.67 -20.27 4.33
CA GLU A 141 6.47 -20.75 5.49
C GLU A 141 7.00 -19.57 6.32
N SER A 142 7.45 -18.48 5.67
CA SER A 142 7.87 -17.26 6.37
C SER A 142 6.73 -16.66 7.20
N ALA A 143 5.49 -16.70 6.69
CA ALA A 143 4.32 -16.25 7.42
C ALA A 143 4.04 -17.13 8.65
N VAL A 144 4.15 -18.45 8.52
CA VAL A 144 4.01 -19.38 9.66
C VAL A 144 5.06 -19.10 10.74
N VAL A 145 6.33 -18.94 10.35
CA VAL A 145 7.42 -18.61 11.29
C VAL A 145 7.15 -17.28 11.99
N ALA A 146 6.67 -16.26 11.26
CA ALA A 146 6.31 -14.97 11.84
C ALA A 146 5.15 -15.06 12.83
N VAL A 147 4.13 -15.90 12.55
CA VAL A 147 3.02 -16.17 13.48
C VAL A 147 3.54 -16.83 14.75
N VAL A 148 4.34 -17.89 14.64
CA VAL A 148 4.91 -18.57 15.80
C VAL A 148 5.77 -17.62 16.63
N TYR A 149 6.64 -16.86 15.98
CA TYR A 149 7.44 -15.82 16.64
C TYR A 149 6.56 -14.80 17.39
N SER A 150 5.50 -14.29 16.74
CA SER A 150 4.59 -13.31 17.33
C SER A 150 3.84 -13.86 18.54
N LEU A 151 3.46 -15.16 18.50
CA LEU A 151 2.83 -15.84 19.65
C LEU A 151 3.78 -15.95 20.83
N ILE A 152 5.03 -16.33 20.58
CA ILE A 152 6.07 -16.43 21.61
C ILE A 152 6.31 -15.05 22.23
N VAL A 153 6.58 -14.03 21.41
CA VAL A 153 6.83 -12.66 21.88
C VAL A 153 5.62 -12.09 22.64
N GLY A 154 4.41 -12.32 22.13
CA GLY A 154 3.17 -11.89 22.78
C GLY A 154 2.96 -12.48 24.16
N LEU A 155 3.32 -13.76 24.33
CA LEU A 155 3.25 -14.44 25.62
C LEU A 155 4.21 -13.82 26.65
N PHE A 156 5.42 -13.41 26.22
CA PHE A 156 6.40 -12.80 27.13
C PHE A 156 6.08 -11.32 27.43
N ILE A 157 5.57 -10.55 26.47
CA ILE A 157 5.29 -9.12 26.65
C ILE A 157 4.00 -8.89 27.43
N LYS A 158 2.93 -9.67 27.17
CA LYS A 158 1.62 -9.54 27.82
C LYS A 158 1.06 -10.87 28.30
N PRO A 159 1.65 -11.50 29.32
CA PRO A 159 1.19 -12.81 29.80
C PRO A 159 -0.24 -12.77 30.35
N LYS A 160 -0.61 -11.65 31.03
CA LYS A 160 -1.97 -11.50 31.59
C LYS A 160 -2.98 -11.18 30.48
N GLY A 161 -3.95 -12.08 30.31
CA GLY A 161 -4.99 -11.93 29.29
C GLY A 161 -4.59 -12.37 27.88
N PHE A 162 -3.39 -12.91 27.68
CA PHE A 162 -2.88 -13.38 26.40
C PHE A 162 -3.87 -14.33 25.69
N PHE A 163 -4.32 -15.38 26.35
CA PHE A 163 -5.25 -16.35 25.73
C PHE A 163 -6.59 -15.74 25.33
N LYS A 164 -7.10 -14.77 26.10
CA LYS A 164 -8.33 -14.05 25.73
C LYS A 164 -8.14 -13.17 24.49
N GLN A 165 -7.02 -12.46 24.44
CA GLN A 165 -6.66 -11.67 23.24
C GLN A 165 -6.39 -12.58 22.04
N LEU A 166 -5.74 -13.70 22.23
CA LEU A 166 -5.45 -14.68 21.19
C LEU A 166 -6.72 -15.18 20.51
N PHE A 167 -7.75 -15.51 21.30
CA PHE A 167 -9.04 -15.91 20.74
C PHE A 167 -9.67 -14.83 19.86
N VAL A 168 -9.61 -13.57 20.29
CA VAL A 168 -10.12 -12.43 19.50
C VAL A 168 -9.33 -12.29 18.20
N ILE A 169 -7.99 -12.35 18.28
CA ILE A 169 -7.11 -12.24 17.11
C ILE A 169 -7.40 -13.35 16.10
N PHE A 170 -7.51 -14.61 16.55
CA PHE A 170 -7.83 -15.73 15.66
C PHE A 170 -9.22 -15.61 15.04
N ARG A 171 -10.21 -15.16 15.81
CA ARG A 171 -11.56 -14.90 15.29
C ARG A 171 -11.54 -13.85 14.18
N GLU A 172 -10.87 -12.72 14.40
CA GLU A 172 -10.79 -11.63 13.41
C GLU A 172 -9.99 -12.06 12.18
N ALA A 173 -8.87 -12.75 12.36
CA ALA A 173 -8.08 -13.31 11.27
C ALA A 173 -8.90 -14.31 10.44
N SER A 174 -9.68 -15.18 11.09
CA SER A 174 -10.56 -16.14 10.41
C SER A 174 -11.66 -15.45 9.59
N LEU A 175 -12.26 -14.38 10.14
CA LEU A 175 -13.27 -13.60 9.43
C LEU A 175 -12.67 -12.92 8.20
N GLN A 176 -11.49 -12.30 8.32
CA GLN A 176 -10.80 -11.68 7.19
C GLN A 176 -10.43 -12.71 6.13
N THR A 177 -9.91 -13.87 6.54
CA THR A 177 -9.59 -14.98 5.64
C THR A 177 -10.83 -15.46 4.90
N ALA A 178 -11.97 -15.62 5.59
CA ALA A 178 -13.24 -16.04 4.99
C ALA A 178 -13.72 -15.04 3.92
N VAL A 179 -13.63 -13.74 4.20
CA VAL A 179 -13.98 -12.68 3.23
C VAL A 179 -13.07 -12.76 2.00
N ILE A 180 -11.75 -12.88 2.20
CA ILE A 180 -10.80 -13.01 1.09
C ILE A 180 -11.10 -14.26 0.27
N MET A 181 -11.34 -15.42 0.90
CA MET A 181 -11.66 -16.66 0.20
C MET A 181 -12.99 -16.58 -0.59
N LEU A 182 -13.97 -15.86 -0.06
CA LEU A 182 -15.22 -15.61 -0.79
C LEU A 182 -14.97 -14.75 -2.04
N ILE A 183 -14.18 -13.69 -1.92
CA ILE A 183 -13.78 -12.83 -3.05
C ILE A 183 -13.01 -13.66 -4.09
N VAL A 184 -12.04 -14.46 -3.67
CA VAL A 184 -11.26 -15.36 -4.55
C VAL A 184 -12.18 -16.31 -5.31
N SER A 185 -13.13 -16.95 -4.62
CA SER A 185 -14.07 -17.89 -5.22
C SER A 185 -14.97 -17.21 -6.25
N ALA A 186 -15.55 -16.06 -5.91
CA ALA A 186 -16.37 -15.28 -6.83
C ALA A 186 -15.57 -14.77 -8.04
N ALA A 187 -14.35 -14.32 -7.80
CA ALA A 187 -13.44 -13.82 -8.83
C ALA A 187 -12.97 -14.92 -9.79
N SER A 188 -12.85 -16.16 -9.33
CA SER A 188 -12.54 -17.30 -10.21
C SER A 188 -13.64 -17.53 -11.24
N VAL A 189 -14.91 -17.39 -10.84
CA VAL A 189 -16.05 -17.43 -11.77
C VAL A 189 -16.00 -16.26 -12.75
N PHE A 190 -15.69 -15.05 -12.26
CA PHE A 190 -15.54 -13.87 -13.10
C PHE A 190 -14.42 -14.05 -14.14
N ALA A 191 -13.25 -14.52 -13.71
CA ALA A 191 -12.12 -14.78 -14.59
C ALA A 191 -12.46 -15.83 -15.67
N TYR A 192 -13.22 -16.87 -15.32
CA TYR A 192 -13.74 -17.85 -16.27
C TYR A 192 -14.62 -17.18 -17.33
N ILE A 193 -15.57 -16.34 -16.92
CA ILE A 193 -16.44 -15.60 -17.85
C ILE A 193 -15.63 -14.68 -18.75
N VAL A 194 -14.70 -13.89 -18.20
CA VAL A 194 -13.82 -12.98 -18.96
C VAL A 194 -13.06 -13.74 -20.05
N THR A 195 -12.58 -14.94 -19.73
CA THR A 195 -11.82 -15.78 -20.67
C THR A 195 -12.73 -16.40 -21.73
N THR A 196 -13.86 -16.96 -21.32
CA THR A 196 -14.80 -17.67 -22.21
C THR A 196 -15.46 -16.70 -23.20
N GLU A 197 -15.87 -15.53 -22.75
CA GLU A 197 -16.50 -14.49 -23.55
C GLU A 197 -15.48 -13.59 -24.27
N GLN A 198 -14.19 -13.89 -24.17
CA GLN A 198 -13.09 -13.13 -24.78
C GLN A 198 -13.16 -11.62 -24.49
N ILE A 199 -13.62 -11.25 -23.30
CA ILE A 199 -13.82 -9.85 -22.89
C ILE A 199 -12.50 -9.09 -22.95
N ALA A 200 -11.39 -9.69 -22.48
CA ALA A 200 -10.07 -9.08 -22.52
C ALA A 200 -9.64 -8.76 -23.97
N GLN A 201 -9.91 -9.68 -24.92
CA GLN A 201 -9.62 -9.46 -26.34
C GLN A 201 -10.45 -8.31 -26.91
N THR A 202 -11.75 -8.30 -26.65
CA THR A 202 -12.67 -7.24 -27.11
C THR A 202 -12.24 -5.87 -26.60
N ILE A 203 -11.84 -5.77 -25.31
CA ILE A 203 -11.35 -4.50 -24.73
C ILE A 203 -10.01 -4.12 -25.37
N SER A 204 -9.13 -5.08 -25.59
CA SER A 204 -7.84 -4.86 -26.23
C SER A 204 -8.00 -4.30 -27.64
N ASP A 205 -8.84 -4.94 -28.47
CA ASP A 205 -9.12 -4.50 -29.83
C ASP A 205 -9.76 -3.10 -29.86
N ALA A 206 -10.66 -2.82 -28.91
CA ALA A 206 -11.24 -1.49 -28.75
C ALA A 206 -10.17 -0.44 -28.41
N ILE A 207 -9.26 -0.71 -27.47
CA ILE A 207 -8.18 0.21 -27.09
C ILE A 207 -7.23 0.43 -28.28
N LEU A 208 -6.83 -0.63 -28.96
CA LEU A 208 -5.93 -0.56 -30.11
C LEU A 208 -6.56 0.16 -31.31
N SER A 209 -7.89 0.10 -31.45
CA SER A 209 -8.60 0.88 -32.48
C SER A 209 -8.50 2.40 -32.26
N PHE A 210 -8.31 2.84 -31.02
CA PHE A 210 -8.13 4.27 -30.71
C PHE A 210 -6.68 4.74 -30.88
N THR A 211 -5.70 3.89 -30.54
CA THR A 211 -4.30 4.26 -30.60
C THR A 211 -3.38 3.04 -30.45
N ASP A 212 -2.30 3.04 -31.21
CA ASP A 212 -1.20 2.07 -31.10
C ASP A 212 -0.07 2.60 -30.18
N ASN A 213 -0.23 3.81 -29.65
CA ASN A 213 0.80 4.44 -28.83
C ASN A 213 0.81 3.88 -27.43
N LYS A 214 1.85 3.08 -27.09
CA LYS A 214 2.07 2.49 -25.77
C LYS A 214 1.95 3.51 -24.62
N ILE A 215 2.46 4.72 -24.80
CA ILE A 215 2.44 5.76 -23.76
C ILE A 215 1.00 6.17 -23.44
N ILE A 216 0.17 6.35 -24.48
CA ILE A 216 -1.25 6.75 -24.30
C ILE A 216 -2.03 5.60 -23.66
N ILE A 217 -1.81 4.36 -24.09
CA ILE A 217 -2.51 3.20 -23.51
C ILE A 217 -2.16 3.04 -22.03
N LEU A 218 -0.89 3.13 -21.66
CA LEU A 218 -0.47 3.08 -20.25
C LEU A 218 -1.07 4.21 -19.42
N LEU A 219 -1.20 5.42 -19.99
CA LEU A 219 -1.86 6.54 -19.32
C LEU A 219 -3.34 6.24 -19.08
N LEU A 220 -4.05 5.73 -20.08
CA LEU A 220 -5.46 5.35 -19.96
C LEU A 220 -5.65 4.27 -18.91
N VAL A 221 -4.79 3.25 -18.89
CA VAL A 221 -4.81 2.19 -17.88
C VAL A 221 -4.61 2.78 -16.47
N ASN A 222 -3.64 3.68 -16.30
CA ASN A 222 -3.44 4.36 -15.01
C ASN A 222 -4.68 5.15 -14.57
N ILE A 223 -5.33 5.88 -15.49
CA ILE A 223 -6.55 6.64 -15.18
C ILE A 223 -7.68 5.70 -14.74
N VAL A 224 -7.90 4.61 -15.48
CA VAL A 224 -8.93 3.60 -15.15
C VAL A 224 -8.65 3.00 -13.77
N LEU A 225 -7.40 2.62 -13.50
CA LEU A 225 -7.01 2.03 -12.21
C LEU A 225 -7.10 3.04 -11.04
N LEU A 226 -6.78 4.31 -11.27
CA LEU A 226 -6.97 5.37 -10.26
C LEU A 226 -8.44 5.57 -9.92
N ILE A 227 -9.29 5.62 -10.95
CA ILE A 227 -10.74 5.73 -10.74
C ILE A 227 -11.24 4.49 -10.00
N ALA A 228 -10.91 3.28 -10.48
CA ALA A 228 -11.33 2.05 -9.83
C ALA A 228 -10.89 1.98 -8.37
N GLY A 229 -9.59 2.27 -8.09
CA GLY A 229 -9.03 2.24 -6.74
C GLY A 229 -9.65 3.27 -5.78
N ALA A 230 -10.26 4.35 -6.29
CA ALA A 230 -11.02 5.29 -5.46
C ALA A 230 -12.37 4.74 -4.96
N PHE A 231 -12.91 3.68 -5.60
CA PHE A 231 -14.22 3.10 -5.30
C PHE A 231 -14.17 1.69 -4.70
N ILE A 232 -13.19 0.88 -5.11
CA ILE A 232 -13.07 -0.53 -4.71
C ILE A 232 -11.75 -0.80 -4.01
N ASP A 233 -11.72 -1.85 -3.19
CA ASP A 233 -10.50 -2.28 -2.50
C ASP A 233 -9.49 -2.93 -3.45
N ALA A 234 -8.22 -2.98 -3.02
CA ALA A 234 -7.14 -3.48 -3.85
C ALA A 234 -7.27 -4.97 -4.22
N ILE A 235 -7.78 -5.80 -3.32
CA ILE A 235 -7.92 -7.25 -3.57
C ILE A 235 -8.93 -7.48 -4.69
N SER A 236 -10.13 -6.90 -4.55
CA SER A 236 -11.18 -6.97 -5.58
C SER A 236 -10.69 -6.41 -6.92
N ALA A 237 -9.95 -5.29 -6.89
CA ALA A 237 -9.40 -4.68 -8.10
C ALA A 237 -8.43 -5.60 -8.84
N TYR A 238 -7.55 -6.33 -8.14
CA TYR A 238 -6.64 -7.29 -8.80
C TYR A 238 -7.41 -8.39 -9.53
N TYR A 239 -8.40 -8.98 -8.88
CA TYR A 239 -9.18 -10.05 -9.47
C TYR A 239 -10.01 -9.61 -10.68
N ILE A 240 -10.45 -8.35 -10.71
CA ILE A 240 -11.22 -7.79 -11.83
C ILE A 240 -10.29 -7.36 -12.97
N PHE A 241 -9.26 -6.58 -12.66
CA PHE A 241 -8.48 -5.90 -13.70
C PHE A 241 -7.30 -6.70 -14.23
N VAL A 242 -6.68 -7.57 -13.42
CA VAL A 242 -5.52 -8.35 -13.92
C VAL A 242 -5.90 -9.27 -15.08
N PRO A 243 -6.98 -10.06 -15.04
CA PRO A 243 -7.37 -10.90 -16.17
C PRO A 243 -7.65 -10.12 -17.45
N ILE A 244 -8.13 -8.88 -17.32
CA ILE A 244 -8.48 -8.00 -18.45
C ILE A 244 -7.24 -7.29 -18.99
N LEU A 245 -6.41 -6.72 -18.11
CA LEU A 245 -5.30 -5.85 -18.50
C LEU A 245 -4.01 -6.61 -18.80
N MET A 246 -3.79 -7.78 -18.19
CA MET A 246 -2.56 -8.55 -18.40
C MET A 246 -2.30 -8.89 -19.87
N PRO A 247 -3.28 -9.39 -20.66
CA PRO A 247 -3.08 -9.63 -22.08
C PRO A 247 -2.68 -8.37 -22.85
N ILE A 248 -3.26 -7.21 -22.50
CA ILE A 248 -2.93 -5.92 -23.10
C ILE A 248 -1.48 -5.53 -22.76
N MET A 249 -1.06 -5.70 -21.49
CA MET A 249 0.31 -5.41 -21.07
C MET A 249 1.33 -6.28 -21.83
N LEU A 250 0.99 -7.55 -22.04
CA LEU A 250 1.84 -8.46 -22.80
C LEU A 250 2.00 -8.07 -24.27
N MET A 251 0.89 -7.69 -24.93
CA MET A 251 0.94 -7.21 -26.30
C MET A 251 1.76 -5.94 -26.46
N LEU A 252 1.80 -5.09 -25.42
CA LEU A 252 2.60 -3.88 -25.39
C LEU A 252 4.05 -4.12 -24.94
N ASP A 253 4.46 -5.36 -24.74
CA ASP A 253 5.77 -5.72 -24.20
C ASP A 253 6.09 -4.96 -22.91
N VAL A 254 5.14 -4.99 -21.96
CA VAL A 254 5.31 -4.45 -20.61
C VAL A 254 5.67 -5.59 -19.68
N ASP A 255 6.80 -5.48 -18.97
CA ASP A 255 7.20 -6.46 -17.96
C ASP A 255 6.09 -6.61 -16.91
N PRO A 256 5.60 -7.84 -16.67
CA PRO A 256 4.55 -8.11 -15.70
C PRO A 256 4.88 -7.66 -14.27
N THR A 257 6.16 -7.62 -13.90
CA THR A 257 6.61 -7.07 -12.63
C THR A 257 6.31 -5.58 -12.56
N VAL A 258 6.65 -4.83 -13.62
CA VAL A 258 6.37 -3.39 -13.74
C VAL A 258 4.88 -3.13 -13.67
N PHE A 259 4.07 -3.95 -14.36
CA PHE A 259 2.61 -3.86 -14.30
C PHE A 259 2.11 -4.06 -12.87
N GLY A 260 2.58 -5.10 -12.17
CA GLY A 260 2.20 -5.36 -10.78
C GLY A 260 2.53 -4.20 -9.85
N ILE A 261 3.69 -3.57 -10.03
CA ILE A 261 4.12 -2.44 -9.21
C ILE A 261 3.26 -1.20 -9.49
N PHE A 262 3.11 -0.76 -10.75
CA PHE A 262 2.34 0.46 -11.00
C PHE A 262 0.84 0.25 -10.72
N MET A 263 0.29 -0.93 -10.94
CA MET A 263 -1.08 -1.25 -10.53
C MET A 263 -1.25 -1.14 -9.01
N THR A 264 -0.30 -1.67 -8.23
CA THR A 264 -0.32 -1.56 -6.77
C THR A 264 -0.25 -0.10 -6.32
N ILE A 265 0.59 0.73 -6.94
CA ILE A 265 0.68 2.16 -6.63
C ILE A 265 -0.64 2.88 -6.96
N ASN A 266 -1.27 2.56 -8.11
CA ASN A 266 -2.60 3.09 -8.47
C ASN A 266 -3.63 2.82 -7.38
N LEU A 267 -3.73 1.55 -6.95
CA LEU A 267 -4.69 1.14 -5.94
C LEU A 267 -4.36 1.73 -4.56
N ALA A 268 -3.07 1.88 -4.24
CA ALA A 268 -2.61 2.58 -3.05
C ALA A 268 -3.08 4.05 -3.03
N ILE A 269 -2.92 4.77 -4.15
CA ILE A 269 -3.40 6.15 -4.30
C ILE A 269 -4.92 6.19 -4.17
N GLY A 270 -5.64 5.21 -4.72
CA GLY A 270 -7.08 5.09 -4.60
C GLY A 270 -7.57 5.08 -3.14
N LEU A 271 -6.83 4.42 -2.23
CA LEU A 271 -7.20 4.35 -0.81
C LEU A 271 -7.28 5.71 -0.11
N PHE A 272 -6.63 6.74 -0.63
CA PHE A 272 -6.69 8.11 -0.08
C PHE A 272 -7.17 9.14 -1.08
N THR A 273 -7.83 8.69 -2.17
CA THR A 273 -8.40 9.55 -3.20
C THR A 273 -9.92 9.64 -3.04
N PRO A 274 -10.52 10.85 -2.99
CA PRO A 274 -11.97 11.01 -3.04
C PRO A 274 -12.56 10.38 -4.31
N PRO A 275 -13.84 9.90 -4.31
CA PRO A 275 -14.87 10.18 -3.32
C PRO A 275 -14.91 9.21 -2.14
N VAL A 276 -14.47 7.95 -2.29
CA VAL A 276 -14.51 6.99 -1.19
C VAL A 276 -13.24 7.08 -0.35
N GLY A 277 -12.09 6.60 -0.86
CA GLY A 277 -10.81 6.66 -0.19
C GLY A 277 -10.83 6.18 1.27
N LEU A 278 -10.84 4.87 1.50
CA LEU A 278 -11.04 4.27 2.83
C LEU A 278 -10.13 4.85 3.93
N ASN A 279 -8.90 5.25 3.58
CA ASN A 279 -7.97 5.88 4.51
C ASN A 279 -8.46 7.27 4.98
N LEU A 280 -9.23 7.99 4.13
CA LEU A 280 -9.75 9.32 4.47
C LEU A 280 -10.80 9.23 5.57
N TYR A 281 -11.66 8.20 5.54
CA TYR A 281 -12.67 8.00 6.59
C TYR A 281 -12.01 7.72 7.94
N VAL A 282 -11.01 6.85 7.95
CA VAL A 282 -10.29 6.52 9.19
C VAL A 282 -9.57 7.74 9.74
N ALA A 283 -8.87 8.49 8.87
CA ALA A 283 -8.16 9.71 9.26
C ALA A 283 -9.11 10.81 9.75
N ALA A 284 -10.27 10.98 9.12
CA ALA A 284 -11.30 11.95 9.52
C ALA A 284 -11.82 11.66 10.93
N GLY A 285 -12.03 10.39 11.28
CA GLY A 285 -12.41 9.95 12.61
C GLY A 285 -11.42 10.39 13.70
N TYR A 286 -10.11 10.16 13.45
CA TYR A 286 -9.06 10.56 14.40
C TYR A 286 -8.81 12.08 14.43
N ALA A 287 -8.90 12.76 13.29
CA ALA A 287 -8.79 14.21 13.21
C ALA A 287 -9.99 14.95 13.80
N LYS A 288 -11.10 14.24 14.09
CA LYS A 288 -12.38 14.80 14.50
C LYS A 288 -12.81 15.96 13.59
N THR A 289 -12.87 15.66 12.30
CA THR A 289 -13.22 16.62 11.25
C THR A 289 -14.02 15.93 10.14
N ASN A 290 -14.52 16.73 9.17
CA ASN A 290 -15.29 16.22 8.06
C ASN A 290 -14.38 15.60 7.00
N ILE A 291 -14.85 14.54 6.34
CA ILE A 291 -14.12 13.88 5.24
C ILE A 291 -13.81 14.84 4.09
N MET A 292 -14.67 15.82 3.81
CA MET A 292 -14.46 16.83 2.77
C MET A 292 -13.25 17.72 3.08
N GLU A 293 -13.00 18.02 4.35
CA GLU A 293 -11.84 18.79 4.79
C GLU A 293 -10.56 17.96 4.62
N ILE A 294 -10.57 16.70 5.04
CA ILE A 294 -9.44 15.78 4.79
C ILE A 294 -9.17 15.62 3.30
N SER A 295 -10.22 15.50 2.47
CA SER A 295 -10.12 15.40 1.01
C SER A 295 -9.43 16.62 0.38
N ARG A 296 -9.65 17.81 0.93
CA ARG A 296 -8.91 19.01 0.49
C ARG A 296 -7.46 19.00 0.98
N GLY A 297 -7.23 18.50 2.19
CA GLY A 297 -5.89 18.38 2.78
C GLY A 297 -5.00 17.36 2.06
N VAL A 298 -5.59 16.33 1.47
CA VAL A 298 -4.86 15.23 0.85
C VAL A 298 -4.39 15.54 -0.58
N LEU A 299 -4.97 16.52 -1.27
CA LEU A 299 -4.67 16.83 -2.69
C LEU A 299 -3.17 16.96 -3.02
N PRO A 300 -2.33 17.67 -2.24
CA PRO A 300 -0.90 17.75 -2.52
C PRO A 300 -0.20 16.39 -2.48
N PHE A 301 -0.67 15.50 -1.62
CA PHE A 301 -0.12 14.15 -1.48
C PHE A 301 -0.54 13.24 -2.64
N ILE A 302 -1.78 13.39 -3.14
CA ILE A 302 -2.26 12.69 -4.35
C ILE A 302 -1.39 13.09 -5.54
N ILE A 303 -1.16 14.38 -5.74
CA ILE A 303 -0.32 14.89 -6.85
C ILE A 303 1.10 14.32 -6.75
N ALA A 304 1.70 14.35 -5.56
CA ALA A 304 3.04 13.80 -5.34
C ALA A 304 3.11 12.30 -5.65
N ALA A 305 2.11 11.54 -5.24
CA ALA A 305 2.05 10.10 -5.50
C ALA A 305 1.81 9.79 -6.98
N ILE A 306 0.97 10.57 -7.69
CA ILE A 306 0.75 10.42 -9.14
C ILE A 306 2.03 10.68 -9.93
N ILE A 307 2.85 11.64 -9.52
CA ILE A 307 4.16 11.88 -10.17
C ILE A 307 5.02 10.61 -10.09
N VAL A 308 5.11 9.99 -8.91
CA VAL A 308 5.87 8.73 -8.76
C VAL A 308 5.24 7.59 -9.55
N LEU A 309 3.90 7.50 -9.56
CA LEU A 309 3.18 6.52 -10.37
C LEU A 309 3.59 6.61 -11.85
N LEU A 310 3.58 7.82 -12.41
CA LEU A 310 3.97 8.04 -13.80
C LEU A 310 5.46 7.70 -14.03
N LEU A 311 6.35 8.06 -13.12
CA LEU A 311 7.76 7.68 -13.21
C LEU A 311 7.92 6.15 -13.23
N VAL A 312 7.25 5.43 -12.36
CA VAL A 312 7.30 3.96 -12.27
C VAL A 312 6.68 3.31 -13.51
N THR A 313 5.60 3.88 -14.04
CA THR A 313 4.93 3.36 -15.25
C THR A 313 5.82 3.49 -16.49
N TYR A 314 6.50 4.62 -16.66
CA TYR A 314 7.25 4.92 -17.88
C TYR A 314 8.74 4.64 -17.79
N ILE A 315 9.27 4.36 -16.61
CA ILE A 315 10.68 4.00 -16.39
C ILE A 315 10.74 2.62 -15.73
N PRO A 316 10.67 1.51 -16.52
CA PRO A 316 10.67 0.13 -16.02
C PRO A 316 11.81 -0.17 -15.06
N ALA A 317 12.99 0.41 -15.31
CA ALA A 317 14.18 0.22 -14.49
C ALA A 317 13.98 0.57 -13.01
N ILE A 318 13.03 1.47 -12.66
CA ILE A 318 12.72 1.78 -11.25
C ILE A 318 12.21 0.54 -10.50
N SER A 319 11.44 -0.32 -11.18
CA SER A 319 10.88 -1.54 -10.59
C SER A 319 11.79 -2.75 -10.81
N THR A 320 12.46 -2.85 -11.95
CA THR A 320 13.24 -4.06 -12.30
C THR A 320 14.69 -4.01 -11.83
N PHE A 321 15.25 -2.84 -11.55
CA PHE A 321 16.66 -2.67 -11.19
C PHE A 321 17.11 -3.57 -10.04
N LEU A 322 16.37 -3.56 -8.93
CA LEU A 322 16.79 -4.31 -7.75
C LEU A 322 16.64 -5.83 -7.92
N PRO A 323 15.52 -6.38 -8.41
CA PRO A 323 15.43 -7.82 -8.68
C PRO A 323 16.42 -8.30 -9.72
N ASP A 324 16.68 -7.53 -10.78
CA ASP A 324 17.64 -7.91 -11.84
C ASP A 324 19.08 -7.88 -11.31
N LEU A 325 19.45 -6.88 -10.48
CA LEU A 325 20.75 -6.79 -9.83
C LEU A 325 21.02 -7.99 -8.90
N LEU A 326 19.98 -8.50 -8.23
CA LEU A 326 20.08 -9.63 -7.31
C LEU A 326 19.80 -10.99 -8.00
N GLY A 327 19.61 -11.00 -9.31
CA GLY A 327 19.40 -12.23 -10.10
C GLY A 327 18.09 -12.96 -9.80
N VAL A 328 17.07 -12.25 -9.25
CA VAL A 328 15.76 -12.81 -8.92
C VAL A 328 14.87 -12.78 -10.16
N LYS A 329 14.55 -13.98 -10.65
CA LYS A 329 13.68 -14.18 -11.81
C LYS A 329 12.22 -14.37 -11.41
#